data_a06b6d7d0fa71de234226a535bdc3212
#
_entry.id   a06b6d7d0fa71de234226a535bdc3212
#
_cell.length_a   1.000
_cell.length_b   1.000
_cell.length_c   1.000
_cell.angle_alpha   90.00
_cell.angle_beta   90.00
_cell.angle_gamma   90.00
#
_symmetry.space_group_name_H-M   'P 1'
#
loop_
_entity.id
_entity.type
_entity.pdbx_description
1 polymer ?
#
loop_
_entity_poly.entity_id
_entity_poly.type
_entity_poly.pdbx_seq_one_letter_code
_entity_poly.pdbx_strand_id
1 'polypeptide(L)'
;MHRYHFCEIDLAAIRHNVGVMKSHIAGGARFLAVVKADAYGHGAAPVAKAALEAGTDMLAVAIPEEGIELREAGIAAPILVLGGIEESAAEAVVQNDLTQVVFDERRIRALAQAGQKLGRCAKVHLKLDTGMNRIGVRTAEEAQALTRLIDSLPGVALTCCFRHMATADEPD
;
A
#
# COMPACT_ATOMS: atom_id res chain seq x y z
N MET A 1 12.96 19.20 30.33
CA MET A 1 13.38 17.84 30.65
C MET A 1 14.49 17.47 29.66
N HIS A 2 15.72 17.33 30.11
CA HIS A 2 16.83 16.94 29.24
C HIS A 2 16.73 15.44 28.96
N ARG A 3 16.52 15.07 27.68
CA ARG A 3 16.62 13.68 27.23
C ARG A 3 18.08 13.39 26.90
N TYR A 4 18.66 12.39 27.57
CA TYR A 4 20.06 11.97 27.36
C TYR A 4 20.23 11.05 26.14
N HIS A 5 19.09 10.59 25.55
CA HIS A 5 19.10 9.71 24.36
C HIS A 5 18.13 10.27 23.32
N PHE A 6 18.59 10.31 22.07
CA PHE A 6 17.78 10.69 20.90
C PHE A 6 18.20 9.86 19.70
N CYS A 7 17.29 9.70 18.75
CA CYS A 7 17.60 9.18 17.42
C CYS A 7 17.59 10.34 16.43
N GLU A 8 18.67 10.47 15.66
CA GLU A 8 18.76 11.42 14.57
C GLU A 8 18.43 10.72 13.25
N ILE A 9 17.46 11.24 12.50
CA ILE A 9 17.04 10.70 11.20
C ILE A 9 17.53 11.63 10.11
N ASP A 10 18.46 11.14 9.28
CA ASP A 10 18.99 11.87 8.13
C ASP A 10 18.08 11.69 6.90
N LEU A 11 17.24 12.69 6.63
CA LEU A 11 16.37 12.71 5.47
C LEU A 11 17.13 12.86 4.14
N ALA A 12 18.36 13.40 4.15
CA ALA A 12 19.18 13.45 2.95
C ALA A 12 19.67 12.05 2.56
N ALA A 13 20.01 11.21 3.54
CA ALA A 13 20.34 9.81 3.32
C ALA A 13 19.12 9.03 2.78
N ILE A 14 17.91 9.31 3.26
CA ILE A 14 16.67 8.72 2.71
C ILE A 14 16.51 9.07 1.22
N ARG A 15 16.64 10.37 0.86
CA ARG A 15 16.55 10.79 -0.55
C ARG A 15 17.63 10.13 -1.42
N HIS A 16 18.86 10.08 -0.93
CA HIS A 16 19.97 9.41 -1.61
C HIS A 16 19.64 7.94 -1.89
N ASN A 17 19.21 7.20 -0.87
CA ASN A 17 18.89 5.78 -0.99
C ASN A 17 17.75 5.52 -1.98
N VAL A 18 16.68 6.33 -1.97
CA VAL A 18 15.61 6.25 -2.97
C VAL A 18 16.17 6.46 -4.38
N GLY A 19 17.04 7.47 -4.58
CA GLY A 19 17.69 7.72 -5.86
C GLY A 19 18.52 6.54 -6.34
N VAL A 20 19.32 5.95 -5.46
CA VAL A 20 20.11 4.73 -5.75
C VAL A 20 19.21 3.58 -6.15
N MET A 21 18.17 3.28 -5.38
CA MET A 21 17.24 2.19 -5.69
C MET A 21 16.54 2.41 -7.04
N LYS A 22 16.09 3.62 -7.31
CA LYS A 22 15.46 3.97 -8.60
C LYS A 22 16.40 3.82 -9.79
N SER A 23 17.69 4.10 -9.62
CA SER A 23 18.66 3.92 -10.71
C SER A 23 18.87 2.47 -11.15
N HIS A 24 18.49 1.51 -10.30
CA HIS A 24 18.53 0.08 -10.60
C HIS A 24 17.22 -0.46 -11.18
N ILE A 25 16.16 0.35 -11.24
CA ILE A 25 14.88 -0.04 -11.80
C ILE A 25 14.91 0.13 -13.31
N ALA A 26 14.72 -0.95 -14.05
CA ALA A 26 14.68 -0.95 -15.51
C ALA A 26 13.24 -0.84 -16.05
N GLY A 27 13.11 -0.47 -17.34
CA GLY A 27 11.86 -0.61 -18.09
C GLY A 27 10.72 0.33 -17.68
N GLY A 28 11.00 1.44 -17.01
CA GLY A 28 9.96 2.42 -16.64
C GLY A 28 9.03 1.95 -15.51
N ALA A 29 9.43 0.92 -14.73
CA ALA A 29 8.67 0.48 -13.58
C ALA A 29 8.61 1.59 -12.51
N ARG A 30 7.47 1.68 -11.83
CA ARG A 30 7.25 2.64 -10.74
C ARG A 30 7.84 2.12 -9.43
N PHE A 31 8.32 3.04 -8.61
CA PHE A 31 8.90 2.76 -7.29
C PHE A 31 7.90 3.04 -6.18
N LEU A 32 7.65 2.04 -5.33
CA LEU A 32 6.79 2.15 -4.18
C LEU A 32 7.62 2.07 -2.90
N ALA A 33 7.56 3.10 -2.04
CA ALA A 33 8.23 3.11 -0.74
C ALA A 33 7.30 2.64 0.38
N VAL A 34 7.76 1.69 1.20
CA VAL A 34 7.00 1.16 2.35
C VAL A 34 7.36 1.97 3.59
N VAL A 35 6.37 2.68 4.15
CA VAL A 35 6.52 3.60 5.30
C VAL A 35 5.63 3.21 6.49
N LYS A 36 5.23 1.94 6.56
CA LYS A 36 4.45 1.37 7.68
C LYS A 36 5.20 1.45 9.00
N ALA A 37 4.50 1.28 10.12
CA ALA A 37 5.03 1.32 11.48
C ALA A 37 5.89 2.57 11.72
N ASP A 38 5.31 3.74 11.42
CA ASP A 38 5.97 5.04 11.50
C ASP A 38 7.30 5.09 10.73
N ALA A 39 7.30 4.58 9.48
CA ALA A 39 8.50 4.36 8.67
C ALA A 39 9.57 3.55 9.42
N TYR A 40 9.14 2.46 10.07
CA TYR A 40 9.99 1.61 10.92
C TYR A 40 10.65 2.42 12.06
N GLY A 41 9.93 3.38 12.63
CA GLY A 41 10.37 4.25 13.72
C GLY A 41 11.18 5.48 13.28
N HIS A 42 11.23 5.76 11.97
CA HIS A 42 11.95 6.93 11.43
C HIS A 42 11.06 8.18 11.26
N GLY A 43 9.76 8.07 11.56
CA GLY A 43 8.79 9.14 11.34
C GLY A 43 8.15 9.06 9.94
N ALA A 44 6.92 8.55 9.85
CA ALA A 44 6.28 8.25 8.56
C ALA A 44 6.12 9.47 7.67
N ALA A 45 5.60 10.58 8.18
CA ALA A 45 5.33 11.77 7.37
C ALA A 45 6.61 12.44 6.82
N PRO A 46 7.68 12.71 7.61
CA PRO A 46 8.91 13.28 7.06
C PRO A 46 9.62 12.33 6.10
N VAL A 47 9.66 11.02 6.38
CA VAL A 47 10.26 10.03 5.48
C VAL A 47 9.47 9.92 4.18
N ALA A 48 8.13 9.88 4.24
CA ALA A 48 7.28 9.86 3.06
C ALA A 48 7.50 11.08 2.16
N LYS A 49 7.57 12.28 2.74
CA LYS A 49 7.87 13.53 1.98
C LYS A 49 9.23 13.45 1.31
N ALA A 50 10.28 13.06 2.05
CA ALA A 50 11.64 12.92 1.51
C ALA A 50 11.71 11.86 0.39
N ALA A 51 11.02 10.73 0.53
CA ALA A 51 10.95 9.71 -0.50
C ALA A 51 10.22 10.18 -1.77
N LEU A 52 9.11 10.91 -1.62
CA LEU A 52 8.37 11.47 -2.74
C LEU A 52 9.18 12.55 -3.47
N GLU A 53 9.88 13.44 -2.76
CA GLU A 53 10.81 14.43 -3.33
C GLU A 53 11.92 13.76 -4.15
N ALA A 54 12.38 12.57 -3.73
CA ALA A 54 13.36 11.77 -4.46
C ALA A 54 12.76 10.94 -5.62
N GLY A 55 11.45 11.10 -5.88
CA GLY A 55 10.79 10.51 -7.03
C GLY A 55 10.10 9.16 -6.77
N THR A 56 9.79 8.81 -5.52
CA THR A 56 8.87 7.71 -5.23
C THR A 56 7.50 7.97 -5.86
N ASP A 57 6.93 6.96 -6.51
CA ASP A 57 5.67 7.09 -7.24
C ASP A 57 4.44 6.77 -6.37
N MET A 58 4.63 5.98 -5.32
CA MET A 58 3.56 5.47 -4.47
C MET A 58 4.12 5.13 -3.08
N LEU A 59 3.30 5.23 -2.05
CA LEU A 59 3.64 4.80 -0.70
C LEU A 59 2.87 3.55 -0.32
N ALA A 60 3.36 2.79 0.67
CA ALA A 60 2.62 1.69 1.26
C ALA A 60 2.70 1.69 2.79
N VAL A 61 1.59 1.35 3.40
CA VAL A 61 1.40 1.25 4.85
C VAL A 61 0.82 -0.11 5.22
N ALA A 62 0.80 -0.47 6.50
CA ALA A 62 0.26 -1.75 6.94
C ALA A 62 -1.27 -1.70 7.11
N ILE A 63 -1.80 -0.63 7.68
CA ILE A 63 -3.19 -0.47 8.06
C ILE A 63 -3.75 0.88 7.57
N PRO A 64 -5.09 1.03 7.44
CA PRO A 64 -5.71 2.27 6.95
C PRO A 64 -5.36 3.49 7.80
N GLU A 65 -5.25 3.36 9.11
CA GLU A 65 -4.96 4.44 10.05
C GLU A 65 -3.64 5.13 9.72
N GLU A 66 -2.59 4.38 9.41
CA GLU A 66 -1.29 4.93 8.97
C GLU A 66 -1.42 5.71 7.66
N GLY A 67 -2.27 5.23 6.74
CA GLY A 67 -2.56 5.94 5.49
C GLY A 67 -3.32 7.24 5.72
N ILE A 68 -4.25 7.25 6.67
CA ILE A 68 -5.03 8.43 7.07
C ILE A 68 -4.09 9.47 7.69
N GLU A 69 -3.20 9.08 8.61
CA GLU A 69 -2.19 9.98 9.19
C GLU A 69 -1.32 10.64 8.11
N LEU A 70 -0.93 9.90 7.07
CA LEU A 70 -0.21 10.48 5.94
C LEU A 70 -1.07 11.49 5.15
N ARG A 71 -2.37 11.22 4.97
CA ARG A 71 -3.31 12.18 4.36
C ARG A 71 -3.43 13.46 5.17
N GLU A 72 -3.57 13.34 6.51
CA GLU A 72 -3.61 14.47 7.44
C GLU A 72 -2.31 15.28 7.42
N ALA A 73 -1.15 14.61 7.19
CA ALA A 73 0.14 15.27 6.98
C ALA A 73 0.30 15.93 5.60
N GLY A 74 -0.76 15.94 4.76
CA GLY A 74 -0.80 16.57 3.44
C GLY A 74 -0.19 15.75 2.31
N ILE A 75 0.01 14.44 2.47
CA ILE A 75 0.48 13.55 1.41
C ILE A 75 -0.67 13.27 0.43
N ALA A 76 -0.54 13.71 -0.82
CA ALA A 76 -1.51 13.47 -1.89
C ALA A 76 -1.18 12.25 -2.78
N ALA A 77 0.05 11.75 -2.73
CA ALA A 77 0.51 10.60 -3.51
C ALA A 77 -0.36 9.34 -3.27
N PRO A 78 -0.44 8.40 -4.21
CA PRO A 78 -1.14 7.14 -3.99
C PRO A 78 -0.56 6.38 -2.78
N ILE A 79 -1.45 5.84 -1.94
CA ILE A 79 -1.08 5.05 -0.75
C ILE A 79 -1.76 3.69 -0.82
N LEU A 80 -0.96 2.62 -0.72
CA LEU A 80 -1.41 1.23 -0.68
C LEU A 80 -1.46 0.72 0.76
N VAL A 81 -2.60 0.22 1.19
CA VAL A 81 -2.74 -0.51 2.46
C VAL A 81 -2.44 -1.98 2.20
N LEU A 82 -1.35 -2.49 2.79
CA LEU A 82 -0.82 -3.85 2.54
C LEU A 82 -1.55 -4.94 3.32
N GLY A 83 -2.15 -4.60 4.45
CA GLY A 83 -2.89 -5.54 5.29
C GLY A 83 -4.33 -5.75 4.84
N GLY A 84 -4.95 -6.82 5.32
CA GLY A 84 -6.40 -6.97 5.24
C GLY A 84 -7.11 -5.99 6.19
N ILE A 85 -8.34 -5.64 5.85
CA ILE A 85 -9.17 -4.76 6.68
C ILE A 85 -10.42 -5.51 7.16
N GLU A 86 -11.00 -5.05 8.25
CA GLU A 86 -12.37 -5.38 8.60
C GLU A 86 -13.35 -4.59 7.70
N GLU A 87 -14.54 -5.13 7.48
CA GLU A 87 -15.53 -4.51 6.59
C GLU A 87 -15.91 -3.10 7.02
N SER A 88 -15.94 -2.85 8.33
CA SER A 88 -16.22 -1.54 8.93
C SER A 88 -15.22 -0.45 8.55
N ALA A 89 -14.00 -0.80 8.17
CA ALA A 89 -12.99 0.14 7.74
C ALA A 89 -13.10 0.55 6.24
N ALA A 90 -13.96 -0.12 5.46
CA ALA A 90 -14.06 0.10 4.02
C ALA A 90 -14.41 1.57 3.66
N GLU A 91 -15.33 2.19 4.41
CA GLU A 91 -15.71 3.59 4.18
C GLU A 91 -14.53 4.54 4.42
N ALA A 92 -13.75 4.33 5.49
CA ALA A 92 -12.59 5.16 5.80
C ALA A 92 -11.51 5.04 4.70
N VAL A 93 -11.27 3.83 4.18
CA VAL A 93 -10.36 3.58 3.06
C VAL A 93 -10.77 4.39 1.83
N VAL A 94 -12.04 4.31 1.42
CA VAL A 94 -12.56 5.01 0.24
C VAL A 94 -12.60 6.52 0.44
N GLN A 95 -13.02 6.97 1.62
CA GLN A 95 -13.12 8.40 1.94
C GLN A 95 -11.76 9.10 1.88
N ASN A 96 -10.68 8.40 2.28
CA ASN A 96 -9.32 8.93 2.29
C ASN A 96 -8.53 8.59 1.01
N ASP A 97 -9.20 8.14 -0.06
CA ASP A 97 -8.56 7.77 -1.34
C ASP A 97 -7.35 6.84 -1.16
N LEU A 98 -7.49 5.82 -0.30
CA LEU A 98 -6.48 4.77 -0.12
C LEU A 98 -6.75 3.63 -1.10
N THR A 99 -5.68 3.00 -1.57
CA THR A 99 -5.77 1.76 -2.34
C THR A 99 -5.67 0.58 -1.38
N GLN A 100 -6.62 -0.36 -1.45
CA GLN A 100 -6.70 -1.47 -0.51
C GLN A 100 -6.26 -2.79 -1.14
N VAL A 101 -5.44 -3.55 -0.44
CA VAL A 101 -5.14 -4.94 -0.79
C VAL A 101 -6.34 -5.82 -0.48
N VAL A 102 -6.75 -6.65 -1.46
CA VAL A 102 -7.84 -7.61 -1.32
C VAL A 102 -7.39 -9.00 -1.72
N PHE A 103 -7.99 -10.03 -1.10
CA PHE A 103 -7.72 -11.44 -1.38
C PHE A 103 -8.92 -12.34 -1.05
N ASP A 104 -10.10 -11.76 -0.82
CA ASP A 104 -11.36 -12.46 -0.60
C ASP A 104 -12.56 -11.62 -1.04
N GLU A 105 -13.67 -12.31 -1.28
CA GLU A 105 -14.93 -11.73 -1.75
C GLU A 105 -15.54 -10.74 -0.75
N ARG A 106 -15.47 -11.04 0.56
CA ARG A 106 -16.11 -10.24 1.60
C ARG A 106 -15.58 -8.81 1.62
N ARG A 107 -14.27 -8.64 1.58
CA ARG A 107 -13.61 -7.32 1.54
C ARG A 107 -13.88 -6.56 0.25
N ILE A 108 -13.91 -7.28 -0.88
CA ILE A 108 -14.25 -6.69 -2.19
C ILE A 108 -15.65 -6.10 -2.17
N ARG A 109 -16.63 -6.85 -1.66
CA ARG A 109 -18.02 -6.38 -1.57
C ARG A 109 -18.20 -5.20 -0.63
N ALA A 110 -17.53 -5.21 0.54
CA ALA A 110 -17.55 -4.09 1.48
C ALA A 110 -16.99 -2.81 0.85
N LEU A 111 -15.86 -2.90 0.13
CA LEU A 111 -15.26 -1.76 -0.57
C LEU A 111 -16.14 -1.27 -1.73
N ALA A 112 -16.75 -2.17 -2.49
CA ALA A 112 -17.69 -1.81 -3.55
C ALA A 112 -18.90 -1.05 -2.99
N GLN A 113 -19.49 -1.54 -1.91
CA GLN A 113 -20.61 -0.90 -1.22
C GLN A 113 -20.22 0.49 -0.68
N ALA A 114 -19.05 0.60 -0.04
CA ALA A 114 -18.51 1.88 0.42
C ALA A 114 -18.31 2.86 -0.73
N GLY A 115 -17.74 2.39 -1.85
CA GLY A 115 -17.57 3.19 -3.07
C GLY A 115 -18.88 3.73 -3.62
N GLN A 116 -19.89 2.87 -3.75
CA GLN A 116 -21.22 3.29 -4.19
C GLN A 116 -21.86 4.30 -3.24
N LYS A 117 -21.82 4.05 -1.93
CA LYS A 117 -22.37 4.92 -0.90
C LYS A 117 -21.75 6.32 -0.93
N LEU A 118 -20.43 6.40 -1.17
CA LEU A 118 -19.68 7.66 -1.21
C LEU A 118 -19.61 8.31 -2.59
N GLY A 119 -20.20 7.70 -3.63
CA GLY A 119 -20.10 8.18 -5.00
C GLY A 119 -18.66 8.18 -5.53
N ARG A 120 -17.82 7.26 -5.06
CA ARG A 120 -16.40 7.10 -5.41
C ARG A 120 -16.13 5.68 -5.89
N CYS A 121 -14.97 5.46 -6.50
CA CYS A 121 -14.52 4.13 -6.88
C CYS A 121 -13.39 3.69 -5.94
N ALA A 122 -13.62 2.62 -5.16
CA ALA A 122 -12.60 1.99 -4.33
C ALA A 122 -11.52 1.37 -5.23
N LYS A 123 -10.27 1.77 -5.04
CA LYS A 123 -9.12 1.20 -5.76
C LYS A 123 -8.61 -0.02 -5.01
N VAL A 124 -8.45 -1.15 -5.69
CA VAL A 124 -7.95 -2.36 -5.05
C VAL A 124 -6.78 -2.98 -5.79
N HIS A 125 -5.86 -3.59 -5.02
CA HIS A 125 -4.82 -4.48 -5.53
C HIS A 125 -5.14 -5.91 -5.10
N LEU A 126 -5.19 -6.85 -6.06
CA LEU A 126 -5.36 -8.27 -5.76
C LEU A 126 -4.02 -8.84 -5.28
N LYS A 127 -4.03 -9.43 -4.08
CA LYS A 127 -2.86 -10.08 -3.49
C LYS A 127 -2.77 -11.53 -3.93
N LEU A 128 -1.63 -11.89 -4.50
CA LEU A 128 -1.26 -13.27 -4.85
C LEU A 128 -0.28 -13.81 -3.81
N ASP A 129 -0.53 -15.02 -3.30
CA ASP A 129 0.43 -15.74 -2.46
C ASP A 129 1.21 -16.72 -3.34
N THR A 130 2.47 -16.42 -3.59
CA THR A 130 3.36 -17.21 -4.42
C THR A 130 4.43 -17.95 -3.61
N GLY A 131 4.10 -18.34 -2.37
CA GLY A 131 4.99 -19.11 -1.49
C GLY A 131 5.26 -18.49 -0.14
N MET A 132 4.90 -17.21 0.09
CA MET A 132 5.07 -16.54 1.39
C MET A 132 4.15 -17.14 2.47
N ASN A 133 3.04 -17.78 2.09
CA ASN A 133 2.07 -18.44 2.98
C ASN A 133 1.52 -17.56 4.10
N ARG A 134 1.29 -16.28 3.82
CA ARG A 134 0.77 -15.31 4.80
C ARG A 134 -0.63 -14.83 4.45
N ILE A 135 -0.81 -14.12 3.34
CA ILE A 135 -2.08 -13.63 2.82
C ILE A 135 -2.04 -13.63 1.28
N GLY A 136 -3.18 -13.81 0.65
CA GLY A 136 -3.33 -13.78 -0.81
C GLY A 136 -4.00 -15.03 -1.34
N VAL A 137 -4.50 -14.96 -2.56
CA VAL A 137 -5.01 -16.12 -3.30
C VAL A 137 -3.85 -16.96 -3.82
N ARG A 138 -4.03 -18.28 -3.86
CA ARG A 138 -2.96 -19.24 -4.16
C ARG A 138 -3.04 -19.85 -5.54
N THR A 139 -4.22 -19.81 -6.16
CA THR A 139 -4.44 -20.41 -7.48
C THR A 139 -4.86 -19.37 -8.51
N ALA A 140 -4.65 -19.69 -9.78
CA ALA A 140 -5.07 -18.85 -10.88
C ALA A 140 -6.61 -18.75 -10.95
N GLU A 141 -7.30 -19.84 -10.62
CA GLU A 141 -8.75 -19.93 -10.61
C GLU A 141 -9.36 -18.99 -9.56
N GLU A 142 -8.80 -18.96 -8.35
CA GLU A 142 -9.20 -18.01 -7.28
C GLU A 142 -8.97 -16.56 -7.72
N ALA A 143 -7.78 -16.27 -8.28
CA ALA A 143 -7.45 -14.94 -8.78
C ALA A 143 -8.43 -14.48 -9.87
N GLN A 144 -8.73 -15.35 -10.84
CA GLN A 144 -9.69 -15.07 -11.90
C GLN A 144 -11.12 -14.87 -11.37
N ALA A 145 -11.53 -15.67 -10.37
CA ALA A 145 -12.85 -15.54 -9.77
C ALA A 145 -13.02 -14.18 -9.08
N LEU A 146 -12.02 -13.74 -8.28
CA LEU A 146 -12.06 -12.44 -7.63
C LEU A 146 -11.95 -11.28 -8.62
N THR A 147 -11.18 -11.43 -9.69
CA THR A 147 -11.11 -10.42 -10.76
C THR A 147 -12.47 -10.25 -11.42
N ARG A 148 -13.14 -11.35 -11.83
CA ARG A 148 -14.50 -11.29 -12.39
C ARG A 148 -15.50 -10.68 -11.42
N LEU A 149 -15.37 -10.98 -10.13
CA LEU A 149 -16.21 -10.36 -9.11
C LEU A 149 -16.02 -8.84 -9.06
N ILE A 150 -14.75 -8.36 -9.01
CA ILE A 150 -14.46 -6.93 -9.02
C ILE A 150 -15.04 -6.26 -10.26
N ASP A 151 -14.83 -6.83 -11.43
CA ASP A 151 -15.32 -6.28 -12.72
C ASP A 151 -16.86 -6.24 -12.79
N SER A 152 -17.55 -7.11 -12.05
CA SER A 152 -19.02 -7.17 -12.01
C SER A 152 -19.65 -6.17 -11.02
N LEU A 153 -18.87 -5.61 -10.10
CA LEU A 153 -19.36 -4.74 -9.02
C LEU A 153 -19.13 -3.26 -9.33
N PRO A 154 -20.17 -2.41 -9.31
CA PRO A 154 -19.96 -0.97 -9.34
C PRO A 154 -19.33 -0.47 -8.05
N GLY A 155 -18.56 0.62 -8.12
CA GLY A 155 -17.95 1.26 -6.95
C GLY A 155 -16.61 0.67 -6.51
N VAL A 156 -16.05 -0.31 -7.24
CA VAL A 156 -14.71 -0.86 -7.01
C VAL A 156 -13.98 -1.09 -8.34
N ALA A 157 -12.67 -0.93 -8.35
CA ALA A 157 -11.84 -1.20 -9.54
C ALA A 157 -10.53 -1.88 -9.17
N LEU A 158 -10.17 -2.94 -9.90
CA LEU A 158 -8.85 -3.57 -9.83
C LEU A 158 -7.84 -2.68 -10.55
N THR A 159 -6.83 -2.21 -9.82
CA THR A 159 -5.79 -1.35 -10.38
C THR A 159 -4.45 -2.07 -10.55
N CYS A 160 -4.22 -3.14 -9.80
CA CYS A 160 -3.00 -3.94 -9.91
C CYS A 160 -3.18 -5.31 -9.25
N CYS A 161 -2.30 -6.25 -9.61
CA CYS A 161 -2.04 -7.47 -8.84
C CYS A 161 -0.62 -7.39 -8.28
N PHE A 162 -0.39 -7.91 -7.07
CA PHE A 162 0.96 -7.96 -6.54
C PHE A 162 1.21 -9.21 -5.69
N ARG A 163 2.48 -9.52 -5.52
CA ARG A 163 2.95 -10.61 -4.66
C ARG A 163 4.08 -10.14 -3.75
N HIS A 164 4.36 -10.91 -2.72
CA HIS A 164 5.55 -10.78 -1.91
C HIS A 164 6.47 -11.95 -2.21
N MET A 165 7.73 -11.67 -2.52
CA MET A 165 8.73 -12.71 -2.78
C MET A 165 9.09 -13.40 -1.46
N ALA A 166 9.03 -14.72 -1.41
CA ALA A 166 9.30 -15.47 -0.17
C ALA A 166 10.80 -15.49 0.19
N THR A 167 11.65 -15.55 -0.81
CA THR A 167 13.10 -15.78 -0.69
C THR A 167 13.91 -14.78 -1.54
N ALA A 168 13.47 -13.51 -1.61
CA ALA A 168 14.13 -12.52 -2.47
C ALA A 168 15.57 -12.17 -2.05
N ASP A 169 15.95 -12.49 -0.83
CA ASP A 169 17.25 -12.25 -0.19
C ASP A 169 18.11 -13.52 -0.08
N GLU A 170 17.61 -14.66 -0.52
CA GLU A 170 18.37 -15.91 -0.57
C GLU A 170 19.04 -16.08 -1.95
N PRO A 171 20.31 -16.49 -1.99
CA PRO A 171 20.94 -16.91 -3.27
C PRO A 171 20.27 -18.18 -3.77
N ASP A 172 20.12 -18.29 -5.10
CA ASP A 172 19.63 -19.50 -5.80
C ASP A 172 20.52 -20.72 -5.57
#